data_ceebe601c2d614071cefa9a15c116cde
#
_entry.id   ceebe601c2d614071cefa9a15c116cde
#
_cell.length_a   1.000
_cell.length_b   1.000
_cell.length_c   1.000
_cell.angle_alpha   90.00
_cell.angle_beta   90.00
_cell.angle_gamma   90.00
#
_symmetry.space_group_name_H-M   'P 1'
#
loop_
_entity.id
_entity.type
_entity.pdbx_description
1 polymer ?
#
loop_
_entity_poly.entity_id
_entity_poly.type
_entity_poly.pdbx_seq_one_letter_code
_entity_poly.pdbx_strand_id
1 'polypeptide(L)'
;MKLFYVDESGDTIPLSQGGKKFLVLTGSIIDETNFLPIEKKLRAIKQKYYNDPDIEFKSNFIRNANPDIPDGKSPLKLHDRQKYNELETDLTDFLKSIEVTNISIVIDKAEFWKKYPSQNPYDTAYVFLLERFNLYLQEVGCLGMVIIDPREGRVEKAFVGDHLRDIH
;
A
#
# COMPACT_ATOMS: atom_id res chain seq x y z
N MET A 1 -7.80 2.16 -18.73
CA MET A 1 -8.20 2.63 -17.39
C MET A 1 -6.98 2.63 -16.47
N LYS A 2 -6.95 3.47 -15.43
CA LYS A 2 -5.87 3.46 -14.42
C LYS A 2 -6.36 2.78 -13.15
N LEU A 3 -5.56 1.87 -12.60
CA LEU A 3 -5.79 1.22 -11.31
C LEU A 3 -4.94 1.90 -10.25
N PHE A 4 -5.56 2.33 -9.15
CA PHE A 4 -4.92 3.07 -8.07
C PHE A 4 -5.00 2.26 -6.79
N TYR A 5 -3.90 1.60 -6.43
CA TYR A 5 -3.76 0.77 -5.24
C TYR A 5 -3.31 1.64 -4.08
N VAL A 6 -4.12 1.72 -3.04
CA VAL A 6 -3.86 2.57 -1.86
C VAL A 6 -3.50 1.72 -0.66
N ASP A 7 -2.40 2.08 0.00
CA ASP A 7 -1.95 1.49 1.25
C ASP A 7 -1.45 2.57 2.21
N GLU A 8 -1.41 2.26 3.51
CA GLU A 8 -0.96 3.20 4.53
C GLU A 8 0.22 2.69 5.35
N SER A 9 0.99 3.64 5.85
CA SER A 9 2.03 3.44 6.86
C SER A 9 1.85 4.42 8.00
N GLY A 10 1.96 3.94 9.21
CA GLY A 10 1.69 4.72 10.42
C GLY A 10 0.42 4.24 11.10
N ASP A 11 -0.20 5.12 11.87
CA ASP A 11 -1.44 4.89 12.61
C ASP A 11 -2.18 6.21 12.85
N THR A 12 -3.43 6.12 13.31
CA THR A 12 -4.25 7.28 13.71
C THR A 12 -4.25 7.51 15.21
N ILE A 13 -3.39 6.80 15.96
CA ILE A 13 -3.29 6.91 17.42
C ILE A 13 -2.58 8.23 17.77
N PRO A 14 -3.07 9.03 18.73
CA PRO A 14 -2.39 10.22 19.21
C PRO A 14 -0.97 9.92 19.74
N LEU A 15 -0.04 10.86 19.56
CA LEU A 15 1.33 10.72 20.09
C LEU A 15 1.36 10.51 21.60
N SER A 16 0.46 11.17 22.34
CA SER A 16 0.30 10.99 23.79
C SER A 16 -0.10 9.59 24.21
N GLN A 17 -0.61 8.78 23.29
CA GLN A 17 -1.02 7.38 23.49
C GLN A 17 -0.03 6.40 22.82
N GLY A 18 1.18 6.83 22.47
CA GLY A 18 2.18 5.99 21.84
C GLY A 18 2.08 5.85 20.33
N GLY A 19 1.25 6.65 19.67
CA GLY A 19 1.11 6.64 18.21
C GLY A 19 2.37 7.14 17.49
N LYS A 20 2.54 6.76 16.23
CA LYS A 20 3.64 7.22 15.36
C LYS A 20 3.49 8.69 15.01
N LYS A 21 4.63 9.39 14.80
CA LYS A 21 4.64 10.81 14.44
C LYS A 21 3.96 11.08 13.10
N PHE A 22 4.22 10.24 12.11
CA PHE A 22 3.70 10.42 10.76
C PHE A 22 2.66 9.38 10.41
N LEU A 23 1.63 9.81 9.70
CA LEU A 23 0.73 8.98 8.92
C LEU A 23 1.04 9.23 7.45
N VAL A 24 1.25 8.16 6.69
CA VAL A 24 1.50 8.22 5.25
C VAL A 24 0.44 7.40 4.53
N LEU A 25 -0.24 8.00 3.58
CA LEU A 25 -1.09 7.31 2.62
C LEU A 25 -0.40 7.36 1.27
N THR A 26 -0.20 6.20 0.65
CA THR A 26 0.40 6.12 -0.70
C THR A 26 -0.53 5.37 -1.63
N GLY A 27 -0.76 5.93 -2.80
CA GLY A 27 -1.42 5.26 -3.90
C GLY A 27 -0.45 5.03 -5.06
N SER A 28 -0.46 3.81 -5.59
CA SER A 28 0.33 3.38 -6.75
C SER A 28 -0.58 3.24 -7.96
N ILE A 29 -0.31 3.99 -9.02
CA ILE A 29 -1.08 4.01 -10.25
C ILE A 29 -0.41 3.11 -11.28
N ILE A 30 -1.15 2.13 -11.80
CA ILE A 30 -0.72 1.30 -12.95
C ILE A 30 -1.77 1.36 -14.05
N ASP A 31 -1.35 1.12 -15.29
CA ASP A 31 -2.29 0.87 -16.37
C ASP A 31 -2.94 -0.50 -16.22
N GLU A 32 -4.25 -0.61 -16.49
CA GLU A 32 -4.96 -1.90 -16.40
C GLU A 32 -4.37 -2.98 -17.30
N THR A 33 -3.80 -2.58 -18.44
CA THR A 33 -3.16 -3.51 -19.37
C THR A 33 -1.90 -4.15 -18.79
N ASN A 34 -1.26 -3.49 -17.80
CA ASN A 34 -0.07 -3.98 -17.11
C ASN A 34 -0.40 -4.88 -15.91
N PHE A 35 -1.67 -4.94 -15.47
CA PHE A 35 -2.05 -5.72 -14.28
C PHE A 35 -1.69 -7.21 -14.41
N LEU A 36 -2.20 -7.88 -15.45
CA LEU A 36 -1.93 -9.31 -15.65
C LEU A 36 -0.44 -9.63 -15.89
N PRO A 37 0.33 -8.87 -16.69
CA PRO A 37 1.78 -9.03 -16.78
C PRO A 37 2.50 -8.91 -15.44
N ILE A 38 2.16 -7.92 -14.61
CA ILE A 38 2.73 -7.70 -13.27
C ILE A 38 2.41 -8.88 -12.37
N GLU A 39 1.13 -9.28 -12.28
CA GLU A 39 0.68 -10.42 -11.49
C GLU A 39 1.42 -11.70 -11.89
N LYS A 40 1.50 -12.00 -13.18
CA LYS A 40 2.18 -13.19 -13.68
C LYS A 40 3.66 -13.24 -13.28
N LYS A 41 4.37 -12.11 -13.36
CA LYS A 41 5.77 -12.01 -12.93
C LYS A 41 5.90 -12.26 -11.43
N LEU A 42 5.05 -11.62 -10.61
CA LEU A 42 5.09 -11.78 -9.16
C LEU A 42 4.75 -13.22 -8.74
N ARG A 43 3.74 -13.84 -9.35
CA ARG A 43 3.40 -15.25 -9.13
C ARG A 43 4.54 -16.20 -9.49
N ALA A 44 5.30 -15.91 -10.55
CA ALA A 44 6.48 -16.70 -10.92
C ALA A 44 7.59 -16.63 -9.85
N ILE A 45 7.84 -15.44 -9.27
CA ILE A 45 8.77 -15.27 -8.15
C ILE A 45 8.29 -16.08 -6.94
N LYS A 46 7.03 -15.93 -6.54
CA LYS A 46 6.45 -16.69 -5.43
C LYS A 46 6.58 -18.21 -5.64
N GLN A 47 6.25 -18.70 -6.83
CA GLN A 47 6.39 -20.10 -7.20
C GLN A 47 7.85 -20.58 -7.12
N LYS A 48 8.80 -19.77 -7.59
CA LYS A 48 10.24 -20.11 -7.58
C LYS A 48 10.78 -20.34 -6.16
N TYR A 49 10.41 -19.48 -5.21
CA TYR A 49 11.01 -19.49 -3.87
C TYR A 49 10.20 -20.26 -2.83
N TYR A 50 8.88 -20.31 -2.98
CA TYR A 50 7.97 -20.85 -1.97
C TYR A 50 7.10 -22.02 -2.46
N ASN A 51 7.20 -22.37 -3.75
CA ASN A 51 6.35 -23.36 -4.39
C ASN A 51 4.83 -23.11 -4.19
N ASP A 52 4.48 -21.84 -3.98
CA ASP A 52 3.12 -21.35 -3.78
C ASP A 52 2.96 -19.99 -4.47
N PRO A 53 2.28 -19.92 -5.62
CA PRO A 53 2.10 -18.68 -6.36
C PRO A 53 1.14 -17.68 -5.67
N ASP A 54 0.35 -18.16 -4.69
CA ASP A 54 -0.66 -17.36 -3.99
C ASP A 54 -0.19 -16.90 -2.60
N ILE A 55 1.00 -17.32 -2.15
CA ILE A 55 1.55 -16.91 -0.86
C ILE A 55 1.58 -15.38 -0.74
N GLU A 56 1.18 -14.86 0.43
CA GLU A 56 1.11 -13.42 0.65
C GLU A 56 2.49 -12.80 0.86
N PHE A 57 2.84 -11.78 0.06
CA PHE A 57 4.06 -10.99 0.20
C PHE A 57 3.78 -9.68 0.93
N LYS A 58 3.87 -9.70 2.25
CA LYS A 58 3.89 -8.48 3.06
C LYS A 58 5.33 -7.99 3.26
N SER A 59 5.55 -6.69 3.26
CA SER A 59 6.89 -6.09 3.40
C SER A 59 7.59 -6.53 4.69
N ASN A 60 6.85 -6.68 5.80
CA ASN A 60 7.39 -7.20 7.05
C ASN A 60 7.76 -8.69 6.97
N PHE A 61 6.99 -9.51 6.23
CA PHE A 61 7.29 -10.92 6.02
C PHE A 61 8.56 -11.08 5.18
N ILE A 62 8.69 -10.30 4.09
CA ILE A 62 9.88 -10.31 3.23
C ILE A 62 11.13 -9.91 4.02
N ARG A 63 11.06 -8.82 4.80
CA ARG A 63 12.17 -8.38 5.65
C ARG A 63 12.57 -9.43 6.67
N ASN A 64 11.61 -10.08 7.31
CA ASN A 64 11.83 -11.14 8.30
C ASN A 64 12.12 -12.51 7.66
N ALA A 65 12.08 -12.64 6.34
CA ALA A 65 12.52 -13.82 5.62
C ALA A 65 14.04 -14.04 5.71
N ASN A 66 14.80 -12.97 6.02
CA ASN A 66 16.24 -13.00 6.15
C ASN A 66 16.70 -14.07 7.16
N PRO A 67 17.58 -15.02 6.76
CA PRO A 67 18.07 -16.08 7.65
C PRO A 67 18.84 -15.56 8.87
N ASP A 68 19.45 -14.37 8.77
CA ASP A 68 20.25 -13.76 9.86
C ASP A 68 19.40 -13.11 10.96
N ILE A 69 18.07 -13.02 10.80
CA ILE A 69 17.16 -12.53 11.84
C ILE A 69 16.67 -13.73 12.66
N PRO A 70 17.24 -14.00 13.86
CA PRO A 70 16.99 -15.26 14.58
C PRO A 70 15.53 -15.49 14.95
N ASP A 71 14.83 -14.42 15.35
CA ASP A 71 13.44 -14.45 15.83
C ASP A 71 12.41 -14.02 14.79
N GLY A 72 12.81 -13.92 13.54
CA GLY A 72 11.94 -13.49 12.43
C GLY A 72 10.77 -14.48 12.23
N LYS A 73 9.62 -14.20 12.83
CA LYS A 73 8.38 -14.94 12.58
C LYS A 73 7.81 -14.50 11.24
N SER A 74 8.22 -15.17 10.18
CA SER A 74 7.70 -14.94 8.84
C SER A 74 7.31 -16.25 8.17
N PRO A 75 6.13 -16.36 7.55
CA PRO A 75 5.79 -17.49 6.71
C PRO A 75 6.71 -17.60 5.49
N LEU A 76 7.44 -16.52 5.16
CA LEU A 76 8.38 -16.45 4.05
C LEU A 76 9.83 -16.78 4.49
N LYS A 77 10.06 -17.32 5.68
CA LYS A 77 11.41 -17.61 6.19
C LYS A 77 12.19 -18.51 5.24
N LEU A 78 13.32 -18.01 4.77
CA LEU A 78 14.31 -18.78 4.03
C LEU A 78 15.47 -19.14 4.96
N HIS A 79 15.89 -20.40 4.96
CA HIS A 79 17.02 -20.86 5.77
C HIS A 79 18.34 -20.79 5.03
N ASP A 80 18.30 -20.57 3.71
CA ASP A 80 19.44 -20.50 2.83
C ASP A 80 19.71 -19.02 2.49
N ARG A 81 20.89 -18.54 2.85
CA ARG A 81 21.32 -17.16 2.60
C ARG A 81 21.42 -16.83 1.12
N GLN A 82 21.87 -17.79 0.31
CA GLN A 82 21.98 -17.58 -1.13
C GLN A 82 20.59 -17.40 -1.74
N LYS A 83 19.64 -18.27 -1.40
CA LYS A 83 18.25 -18.15 -1.86
C LYS A 83 17.59 -16.82 -1.43
N TYR A 84 17.90 -16.36 -0.22
CA TYR A 84 17.40 -15.06 0.24
C TYR A 84 17.96 -13.91 -0.61
N ASN A 85 19.25 -13.90 -0.89
CA ASN A 85 19.87 -12.88 -1.75
C ASN A 85 19.33 -12.92 -3.19
N GLU A 86 19.09 -14.11 -3.72
CA GLU A 86 18.45 -14.28 -5.04
C GLU A 86 17.02 -13.73 -5.04
N LEU A 87 16.23 -13.98 -3.99
CA LEU A 87 14.89 -13.42 -3.85
C LEU A 87 14.92 -11.88 -3.79
N GLU A 88 15.83 -11.29 -3.00
CA GLU A 88 16.00 -9.83 -2.95
C GLU A 88 16.35 -9.25 -4.33
N THR A 89 17.22 -9.92 -5.08
CA THR A 89 17.59 -9.52 -6.43
C THR A 89 16.39 -9.60 -7.37
N ASP A 90 15.70 -10.74 -7.42
CA ASP A 90 14.53 -10.94 -8.28
C ASP A 90 13.40 -9.93 -7.95
N LEU A 91 13.14 -9.65 -6.66
CA LEU A 91 12.16 -8.64 -6.26
C LEU A 91 12.59 -7.23 -6.66
N THR A 92 13.87 -6.91 -6.52
CA THR A 92 14.40 -5.60 -6.91
C THR A 92 14.26 -5.39 -8.42
N ASP A 93 14.61 -6.39 -9.21
CA ASP A 93 14.51 -6.33 -10.68
C ASP A 93 13.05 -6.32 -11.14
N PHE A 94 12.19 -7.08 -10.44
CA PHE A 94 10.74 -7.01 -10.64
C PHE A 94 10.22 -5.59 -10.42
N LEU A 95 10.52 -4.97 -9.28
CA LEU A 95 10.05 -3.61 -8.95
C LEU A 95 10.57 -2.58 -9.95
N LYS A 96 11.84 -2.68 -10.38
CA LYS A 96 12.41 -1.81 -11.43
C LYS A 96 11.74 -2.00 -12.80
N SER A 97 11.18 -3.18 -13.06
CA SER A 97 10.53 -3.50 -14.34
C SER A 97 9.08 -3.02 -14.43
N ILE A 98 8.52 -2.49 -13.35
CA ILE A 98 7.14 -2.01 -13.30
C ILE A 98 7.10 -0.52 -13.59
N GLU A 99 6.29 -0.14 -14.58
CA GLU A 99 5.95 1.26 -14.79
C GLU A 99 4.82 1.65 -13.82
N VAL A 100 5.15 2.49 -12.85
CA VAL A 100 4.24 2.91 -11.79
C VAL A 100 4.41 4.39 -11.46
N THR A 101 3.31 5.10 -11.25
CA THR A 101 3.31 6.44 -10.68
C THR A 101 2.81 6.38 -9.25
N ASN A 102 3.57 6.93 -8.31
CA ASN A 102 3.19 6.96 -6.90
C ASN A 102 2.78 8.37 -6.47
N ILE A 103 1.69 8.46 -5.73
CA ILE A 103 1.24 9.68 -5.04
C ILE A 103 1.22 9.36 -3.55
N SER A 104 1.89 10.19 -2.75
CA SER A 104 1.92 10.00 -1.30
C SER A 104 1.49 11.27 -0.58
N ILE A 105 0.64 11.12 0.43
CA ILE A 105 0.26 12.18 1.37
C ILE A 105 0.89 11.85 2.72
N VAL A 106 1.67 12.78 3.25
CA VAL A 106 2.33 12.64 4.56
C VAL A 106 1.72 13.65 5.52
N ILE A 107 1.21 13.17 6.64
CA ILE A 107 0.67 14.00 7.72
C ILE A 107 1.58 13.91 8.94
N ASP A 108 2.14 15.05 9.38
CA ASP A 108 2.70 15.20 10.71
C ASP A 108 1.53 15.36 11.69
N LYS A 109 1.23 14.33 12.45
CA LYS A 109 0.06 14.30 13.33
C LYS A 109 0.13 15.34 14.45
N ALA A 110 1.32 15.70 14.90
CA ALA A 110 1.47 16.73 15.94
C ALA A 110 1.03 18.11 15.41
N GLU A 111 1.51 18.46 14.22
CA GLU A 111 1.13 19.73 13.60
C GLU A 111 -0.31 19.73 13.09
N PHE A 112 -0.78 18.57 12.61
CA PHE A 112 -2.15 18.40 12.15
C PHE A 112 -3.17 18.66 13.25
N TRP A 113 -3.04 18.04 14.43
CA TRP A 113 -4.01 18.20 15.52
C TRP A 113 -3.90 19.53 16.24
N LYS A 114 -2.77 20.25 16.17
CA LYS A 114 -2.71 21.65 16.61
C LYS A 114 -3.66 22.53 15.78
N LYS A 115 -3.75 22.27 14.49
CA LYS A 115 -4.56 23.05 13.55
C LYS A 115 -6.01 22.53 13.43
N TYR A 116 -6.16 21.20 13.51
CA TYR A 116 -7.43 20.51 13.28
C TYR A 116 -7.70 19.48 14.40
N PRO A 117 -7.96 19.92 15.65
CA PRO A 117 -8.00 19.04 16.83
C PRO A 117 -9.10 17.99 16.81
N SER A 118 -10.18 18.22 16.05
CA SER A 118 -11.33 17.30 15.93
C SER A 118 -11.36 16.47 14.65
N GLN A 119 -10.42 16.68 13.74
CA GLN A 119 -10.39 15.97 12.46
C GLN A 119 -9.58 14.68 12.55
N ASN A 120 -9.99 13.69 11.75
CA ASN A 120 -9.24 12.45 11.58
C ASN A 120 -8.13 12.67 10.51
N PRO A 121 -6.86 12.46 10.83
CA PRO A 121 -5.77 12.63 9.88
C PRO A 121 -5.86 11.65 8.70
N TYR A 122 -6.43 10.46 8.89
CA TYR A 122 -6.61 9.49 7.82
C TYR A 122 -7.61 9.98 6.77
N ASP A 123 -8.77 10.45 7.22
CA ASP A 123 -9.83 10.93 6.31
C ASP A 123 -9.32 12.12 5.48
N THR A 124 -8.59 13.03 6.13
CA THR A 124 -7.97 14.17 5.45
C THR A 124 -6.92 13.74 4.44
N ALA A 125 -6.04 12.79 4.80
CA ALA A 125 -5.04 12.26 3.87
C ALA A 125 -5.70 11.57 2.67
N TYR A 126 -6.78 10.82 2.93
CA TYR A 126 -7.52 10.11 1.90
C TYR A 126 -8.18 11.05 0.88
N VAL A 127 -8.82 12.10 1.36
CA VAL A 127 -9.42 13.14 0.48
C VAL A 127 -8.34 13.76 -0.40
N PHE A 128 -7.21 14.20 0.17
CA PHE A 128 -6.13 14.77 -0.63
C PHE A 128 -5.52 13.78 -1.62
N LEU A 129 -5.41 12.50 -1.24
CA LEU A 129 -4.91 11.47 -2.14
C LEU A 129 -5.83 11.28 -3.34
N LEU A 130 -7.16 11.22 -3.11
CA LEU A 130 -8.15 11.11 -4.18
C LEU A 130 -8.20 12.35 -5.08
N GLU A 131 -8.08 13.55 -4.51
CA GLU A 131 -8.00 14.80 -5.30
C GLU A 131 -6.78 14.77 -6.25
N ARG A 132 -5.62 14.34 -5.78
CA ARG A 132 -4.41 14.21 -6.61
C ARG A 132 -4.58 13.16 -7.69
N PHE A 133 -5.19 12.03 -7.37
CA PHE A 133 -5.50 11.00 -8.36
C PHE A 133 -6.49 11.52 -9.42
N ASN A 134 -7.53 12.24 -9.02
CA ASN A 134 -8.48 12.85 -9.95
C ASN A 134 -7.80 13.86 -10.90
N LEU A 135 -6.91 14.71 -10.39
CA LEU A 135 -6.14 15.63 -11.21
C LEU A 135 -5.27 14.89 -12.23
N TYR A 136 -4.60 13.81 -11.81
CA TYR A 136 -3.84 12.94 -12.71
C TYR A 136 -4.73 12.35 -13.81
N LEU A 137 -5.93 11.84 -13.46
CA LEU A 137 -6.86 11.29 -14.44
C LEU A 137 -7.34 12.33 -15.45
N GLN A 138 -7.58 13.57 -15.02
CA GLN A 138 -7.92 14.68 -15.91
C GLN A 138 -6.79 15.00 -16.89
N GLU A 139 -5.54 15.02 -16.40
CA GLU A 139 -4.35 15.28 -17.23
C GLU A 139 -4.16 14.21 -18.32
N VAL A 140 -4.33 12.92 -17.96
CA VAL A 140 -4.15 11.82 -18.91
C VAL A 140 -5.43 11.48 -19.70
N GLY A 141 -6.55 12.12 -19.41
CA GLY A 141 -7.81 11.97 -20.15
C GLY A 141 -8.43 10.57 -20.04
N CYS A 142 -8.36 9.91 -18.86
CA CYS A 142 -8.90 8.55 -18.72
C CYS A 142 -9.66 8.35 -17.40
N LEU A 143 -10.37 7.23 -17.30
CA LEU A 143 -11.03 6.79 -16.07
C LEU A 143 -10.04 6.05 -15.14
N GLY A 144 -10.36 6.04 -13.85
CA GLY A 144 -9.61 5.32 -12.84
C GLY A 144 -10.49 4.53 -11.88
N MET A 145 -9.89 3.51 -11.28
CA MET A 145 -10.50 2.70 -10.22
C MET A 145 -9.58 2.74 -9.00
N VAL A 146 -10.15 3.01 -7.82
CA VAL A 146 -9.43 2.98 -6.55
C VAL A 146 -9.61 1.61 -5.91
N ILE A 147 -8.51 1.00 -5.48
CA ILE A 147 -8.44 -0.30 -4.82
C ILE A 147 -7.79 -0.09 -3.46
N ILE A 148 -8.53 -0.40 -2.39
CA ILE A 148 -8.09 -0.23 -1.02
C ILE A 148 -8.17 -1.59 -0.35
N ASP A 149 -7.14 -1.94 0.44
CA ASP A 149 -7.19 -3.12 1.29
C ASP A 149 -8.18 -2.87 2.44
N PRO A 150 -9.26 -3.66 2.58
CA PRO A 150 -10.19 -3.48 3.68
C PRO A 150 -9.47 -3.78 5.01
N ARG A 151 -9.36 -2.76 5.86
CA ARG A 151 -8.85 -2.96 7.22
C ARG A 151 -9.83 -3.83 8.00
N GLU A 152 -9.39 -4.95 8.49
CA GLU A 152 -10.18 -5.78 9.39
C GLU A 152 -10.71 -4.91 10.54
N GLY A 153 -12.03 -4.67 10.55
CA GLY A 153 -12.78 -4.14 11.68
C GLY A 153 -13.10 -2.65 11.71
N ARG A 154 -12.79 -1.81 10.71
CA ARG A 154 -13.10 -0.35 10.74
C ARG A 154 -13.82 0.26 9.54
N VAL A 155 -13.88 -0.38 8.41
CA VAL A 155 -14.37 0.26 7.16
C VAL A 155 -15.85 -0.01 6.89
N GLU A 156 -16.48 -1.02 7.48
CA GLU A 156 -17.86 -1.37 7.13
C GLU A 156 -18.94 -0.37 7.59
N LYS A 157 -18.65 0.59 8.44
CA LYS A 157 -19.68 1.51 8.96
C LYS A 157 -19.61 2.96 8.49
N ALA A 158 -18.50 3.42 7.89
CA ALA A 158 -18.34 4.85 7.62
C ALA A 158 -18.42 5.26 6.14
N PHE A 159 -18.20 4.36 5.18
CA PHE A 159 -18.04 4.75 3.78
C PHE A 159 -19.19 4.39 2.83
N VAL A 160 -20.08 3.49 3.20
CA VAL A 160 -21.17 3.05 2.30
C VAL A 160 -22.47 3.83 2.52
N GLY A 161 -22.59 4.60 3.61
CA GLY A 161 -23.87 5.22 4.03
C GLY A 161 -24.10 6.66 3.56
N ASP A 162 -23.13 7.54 3.59
CA ASP A 162 -23.40 8.99 3.55
C ASP A 162 -22.89 9.76 2.32
N HIS A 163 -21.90 9.28 1.58
CA HIS A 163 -21.35 10.06 0.46
C HIS A 163 -21.90 9.70 -0.93
N LEU A 164 -22.70 8.64 -1.06
CA LEU A 164 -23.38 8.31 -2.33
C LEU A 164 -24.78 8.93 -2.45
N ARG A 165 -25.28 9.67 -1.46
CA ARG A 165 -26.61 10.30 -1.51
C ARG A 165 -26.61 11.72 -2.06
N ASP A 166 -25.47 12.37 -2.18
CA ASP A 166 -25.39 13.78 -2.61
C ASP A 166 -24.88 13.97 -4.05
N ILE A 167 -24.83 12.89 -4.85
CA ILE A 167 -24.53 12.97 -6.29
C ILE A 167 -25.82 12.60 -7.07
N HIS A 168 -26.77 13.54 -7.06
CA HIS A 168 -27.88 13.62 -8.04
C HIS A 168 -28.13 15.07 -8.41
#